data_8dc5c91e7956f07695ecd9ab84b5751c
#
_entry.id   8dc5c91e7956f07695ecd9ab84b5751c
#
_cell.length_a   1.000
_cell.length_b   1.000
_cell.length_c   1.000
_cell.angle_alpha   90.00
_cell.angle_beta   90.00
_cell.angle_gamma   90.00
#
_symmetry.space_group_name_H-M   'P 1'
#
loop_
_entity.id
_entity.type
_entity.pdbx_description
1 polymer ?
#
loop_
_entity_poly.entity_id
_entity_poly.type
_entity_poly.pdbx_seq_one_letter_code
_entity_poly.pdbx_strand_id
1 'polypeptide(L)'
;ASPSAPPEDRPFTLAYDPSATLHPIRGESQVNGMLTALVWQGLYELDNTFTPQPVLARSAAADEGGRVWTVTIRAGVTFSDGTPLTARHAADSLNAARSSARYAARLSTVASVTAQGDDVIISLYTPNGDLPALLDIPVVLEQGGGTPLGTGRYCFEEGPDGLRLTVNPLWTGTLPFAAIALHPVSGADSRLDAFNSGAVTMVAADPNSLFSLGYGGDCEQWDYPTTELIYLGFNTVRGPCRYGAVRRAVSLLCDRTGLVRSALSGLGDPAALPVSPLCDDYDSAAAQALVFDSDGAAALLEGAGFASGEDGVRRRRSESLSVSILVNADSAAKTALAEGLAEELRAAGFEVTVDGRTWRDYQAALAAGSFDLYVAEVRLTGDFNFTPLLSGTLNYGQYSLSGLSDLLSAWTAARGAARTAAAEALWTRFAQEVPLAPICFKRRVLLVRPGAVTGLSPTRADLFAGMESWGTAGR
;
A
#
# COMPACT_ATOMS: atom_id res chain seq x y z
N ALA A 1 12.48 22.92 33.49
CA ALA A 1 12.29 23.46 32.17
C ALA A 1 10.90 24.06 32.13
N SER A 2 10.77 25.37 31.88
CA SER A 2 9.51 26.08 31.72
C SER A 2 8.81 25.59 30.44
N PRO A 3 7.49 25.46 30.41
CA PRO A 3 6.79 25.13 29.15
C PRO A 3 7.04 26.27 28.17
N SER A 4 7.56 25.93 26.98
CA SER A 4 7.68 26.88 25.89
C SER A 4 6.28 27.39 25.54
N ALA A 5 6.17 28.72 25.33
CA ALA A 5 4.93 29.36 24.93
C ALA A 5 4.36 28.68 23.67
N PRO A 6 3.01 28.59 23.53
CA PRO A 6 2.41 28.06 22.33
C PRO A 6 2.90 28.84 21.10
N PRO A 7 3.09 28.20 19.96
CA PRO A 7 3.58 28.86 18.75
C PRO A 7 2.51 29.83 18.25
N GLU A 8 2.71 31.11 18.58
CA GLU A 8 1.91 32.18 18.03
C GLU A 8 2.11 32.25 16.50
N ASP A 9 1.02 32.23 15.74
CA ASP A 9 0.87 32.62 14.32
C ASP A 9 1.84 32.06 13.28
N ARG A 10 2.30 30.82 13.41
CA ARG A 10 3.03 30.18 12.29
C ARG A 10 2.04 29.67 11.25
N PRO A 11 2.23 30.01 9.96
CA PRO A 11 1.39 29.48 8.89
C PRO A 11 1.49 27.97 8.84
N PHE A 12 0.38 27.28 8.51
CA PHE A 12 0.43 25.86 8.18
C PHE A 12 1.27 25.69 6.93
N THR A 13 2.38 24.95 7.04
CA THR A 13 3.41 24.83 6.00
C THR A 13 3.67 23.39 5.65
N LEU A 14 3.67 23.08 4.35
CA LEU A 14 4.02 21.77 3.80
C LEU A 14 5.33 21.86 3.01
N ALA A 15 6.00 20.73 2.86
CA ALA A 15 7.19 20.62 2.03
C ALA A 15 6.82 20.43 0.57
N TYR A 16 7.64 20.98 -0.35
CA TYR A 16 7.60 20.64 -1.76
C TYR A 16 9.02 20.55 -2.35
N ASP A 17 9.19 19.76 -3.39
CA ASP A 17 10.44 19.63 -4.13
C ASP A 17 10.36 20.48 -5.41
N PRO A 18 11.05 21.64 -5.47
CA PRO A 18 11.03 22.52 -6.63
C PRO A 18 11.78 21.94 -7.84
N SER A 19 12.62 20.94 -7.66
CA SER A 19 13.35 20.28 -8.75
C SER A 19 12.53 19.24 -9.49
N ALA A 20 11.41 18.79 -8.88
CA ALA A 20 10.50 17.80 -9.44
C ALA A 20 9.18 18.45 -9.90
N THR A 21 8.59 17.87 -10.93
CA THR A 21 7.28 18.36 -11.40
C THR A 21 6.19 18.21 -10.32
N LEU A 22 5.29 19.18 -10.28
CA LEU A 22 4.07 19.12 -9.46
C LEU A 22 2.92 18.39 -10.18
N HIS A 23 3.12 17.96 -11.42
CA HIS A 23 2.10 17.25 -12.19
C HIS A 23 1.74 15.92 -11.54
N PRO A 24 0.48 15.67 -11.11
CA PRO A 24 0.13 14.54 -10.24
C PRO A 24 0.22 13.19 -10.95
N ILE A 25 0.13 13.15 -12.27
CA ILE A 25 0.21 11.91 -13.07
C ILE A 25 1.64 11.62 -13.50
N ARG A 26 2.41 12.64 -13.87
CA ARG A 26 3.78 12.50 -14.42
C ARG A 26 4.86 12.58 -13.34
N GLY A 27 4.53 13.16 -12.18
CA GLY A 27 5.47 13.34 -11.08
C GLY A 27 5.71 12.05 -10.28
N GLU A 28 6.98 11.81 -9.94
CA GLU A 28 7.41 10.66 -9.14
C GLU A 28 7.86 11.06 -7.73
N SER A 29 8.02 12.37 -7.45
CA SER A 29 8.41 12.88 -6.15
C SER A 29 7.39 12.51 -5.07
N GLN A 30 7.82 11.81 -4.04
CA GLN A 30 6.97 11.48 -2.89
C GLN A 30 6.56 12.73 -2.10
N VAL A 31 7.45 13.74 -2.05
CA VAL A 31 7.18 15.02 -1.38
C VAL A 31 6.03 15.73 -2.09
N ASN A 32 6.15 15.93 -3.41
CA ASN A 32 5.09 16.58 -4.20
C ASN A 32 3.82 15.73 -4.26
N GLY A 33 3.96 14.41 -4.19
CA GLY A 33 2.84 13.46 -4.12
C GLY A 33 1.91 13.70 -2.93
N MET A 34 2.42 14.20 -1.80
CA MET A 34 1.62 14.55 -0.63
C MET A 34 0.61 15.68 -0.95
N LEU A 35 0.97 16.60 -1.84
CA LEU A 35 0.13 17.74 -2.19
C LEU A 35 -1.03 17.38 -3.15
N THR A 36 -0.97 16.18 -3.74
CA THR A 36 -1.91 15.75 -4.80
C THR A 36 -3.36 15.86 -4.34
N ALA A 37 -3.70 15.31 -3.17
CA ALA A 37 -5.07 15.29 -2.67
C ALA A 37 -5.64 16.66 -2.29
N LEU A 38 -4.80 17.68 -2.15
CA LEU A 38 -5.26 19.06 -1.90
C LEU A 38 -5.77 19.73 -3.17
N VAL A 39 -5.18 19.38 -4.32
CA VAL A 39 -5.40 20.11 -5.60
C VAL A 39 -6.23 19.30 -6.58
N TRP A 40 -6.11 17.98 -6.59
CA TRP A 40 -6.76 17.12 -7.57
C TRP A 40 -7.57 16.02 -6.91
N GLN A 41 -8.67 15.68 -7.54
CA GLN A 41 -9.53 14.57 -7.14
C GLN A 41 -9.52 13.48 -8.20
N GLY A 42 -9.72 12.23 -7.78
CA GLY A 42 -9.93 11.08 -8.65
C GLY A 42 -11.41 10.82 -8.91
N LEU A 43 -11.70 9.84 -9.76
CA LEU A 43 -13.07 9.34 -9.92
C LEU A 43 -13.58 8.71 -8.62
N TYR A 44 -12.70 7.97 -7.94
CA TYR A 44 -12.93 7.34 -6.65
C TYR A 44 -11.76 7.65 -5.71
N GLU A 45 -11.99 7.49 -4.42
CA GLU A 45 -10.97 7.46 -3.37
C GLU A 45 -11.18 6.21 -2.52
N LEU A 46 -10.09 5.64 -2.00
CA LEU A 46 -10.17 4.52 -1.08
C LEU A 46 -10.18 5.03 0.37
N ASP A 47 -11.17 4.62 1.13
CA ASP A 47 -11.20 4.84 2.58
C ASP A 47 -10.21 3.91 3.32
N ASN A 48 -10.19 3.97 4.64
CA ASN A 48 -9.30 3.16 5.48
C ASN A 48 -9.67 1.67 5.55
N THR A 49 -10.81 1.28 4.97
CA THR A 49 -11.17 -0.12 4.72
C THR A 49 -10.90 -0.55 3.28
N PHE A 50 -10.28 0.33 2.48
CA PHE A 50 -10.00 0.18 1.06
C PHE A 50 -11.26 0.05 0.19
N THR A 51 -12.41 0.51 0.71
CA THR A 51 -13.66 0.57 -0.04
C THR A 51 -13.65 1.80 -0.95
N PRO A 52 -13.90 1.63 -2.27
CA PRO A 52 -13.95 2.76 -3.20
C PRO A 52 -15.14 3.69 -2.91
N GLN A 53 -14.86 4.92 -2.56
CA GLN A 53 -15.86 5.97 -2.36
C GLN A 53 -15.93 6.86 -3.61
N PRO A 54 -17.11 7.11 -4.20
CA PRO A 54 -17.24 7.93 -5.40
C PRO A 54 -16.98 9.40 -5.07
N VAL A 55 -16.08 10.05 -5.82
CA VAL A 55 -15.73 11.47 -5.69
C VAL A 55 -16.19 12.25 -6.94
N LEU A 56 -15.48 12.15 -8.06
CA LEU A 56 -15.90 12.75 -9.33
C LEU A 56 -16.84 11.84 -10.12
N ALA A 57 -16.88 10.55 -9.81
CA ALA A 57 -17.88 9.63 -10.33
C ALA A 57 -19.21 9.80 -9.59
N ARG A 58 -20.32 9.73 -10.33
CA ARG A 58 -21.67 9.55 -9.77
C ARG A 58 -21.99 8.09 -9.55
N SER A 59 -21.60 7.24 -10.48
CA SER A 59 -21.84 5.80 -10.46
C SER A 59 -20.86 5.07 -11.37
N ALA A 60 -20.70 3.77 -11.13
CA ALA A 60 -20.02 2.88 -12.06
C ALA A 60 -20.79 1.57 -12.18
N ALA A 61 -20.82 1.01 -13.39
CA ALA A 61 -21.43 -0.28 -13.68
C ALA A 61 -20.56 -1.03 -14.69
N ALA A 62 -20.43 -2.34 -14.50
CA ALA A 62 -19.77 -3.21 -15.46
C ALA A 62 -20.82 -3.96 -16.29
N ASP A 63 -20.44 -4.37 -17.50
CA ASP A 63 -21.20 -5.33 -18.29
C ASP A 63 -21.27 -6.71 -17.59
N GLU A 64 -22.05 -7.65 -18.14
CA GLU A 64 -22.16 -9.00 -17.58
C GLU A 64 -20.80 -9.73 -17.51
N GLY A 65 -19.94 -9.49 -18.50
CA GLY A 65 -18.61 -10.08 -18.59
C GLY A 65 -17.57 -9.46 -17.67
N GLY A 66 -17.87 -8.33 -17.01
CA GLY A 66 -16.90 -7.61 -16.16
C GLY A 66 -15.73 -7.01 -16.91
N ARG A 67 -15.84 -6.86 -18.24
CA ARG A 67 -14.75 -6.34 -19.10
C ARG A 67 -14.97 -4.92 -19.58
N VAL A 68 -16.18 -4.43 -19.54
CA VAL A 68 -16.51 -3.07 -19.95
C VAL A 68 -17.18 -2.37 -18.79
N TRP A 69 -16.56 -1.32 -18.31
CA TRP A 69 -17.10 -0.47 -17.24
C TRP A 69 -17.57 0.85 -17.81
N THR A 70 -18.74 1.27 -17.38
CA THR A 70 -19.28 2.60 -17.63
C THR A 70 -19.26 3.39 -16.33
N VAL A 71 -18.45 4.45 -16.28
CA VAL A 71 -18.34 5.34 -15.13
C VAL A 71 -18.97 6.69 -15.49
N THR A 72 -20.10 7.00 -14.88
CA THR A 72 -20.80 8.27 -15.11
C THR A 72 -20.22 9.37 -14.24
N ILE A 73 -19.86 10.50 -14.83
CA ILE A 73 -19.30 11.66 -14.14
C ILE A 73 -20.38 12.43 -13.39
N ARG A 74 -20.03 12.98 -12.24
CA ARG A 74 -20.88 13.85 -11.44
C ARG A 74 -21.09 15.18 -12.16
N ALA A 75 -22.34 15.60 -12.34
CA ALA A 75 -22.68 16.89 -12.95
C ALA A 75 -22.34 18.08 -12.02
N GLY A 76 -22.06 19.24 -12.60
CA GLY A 76 -21.88 20.50 -11.88
C GLY A 76 -20.52 20.68 -11.23
N VAL A 77 -19.58 19.76 -11.42
CA VAL A 77 -18.18 19.91 -10.97
C VAL A 77 -17.42 20.78 -11.97
N THR A 78 -16.58 21.68 -11.46
CA THR A 78 -15.71 22.54 -12.28
C THR A 78 -14.27 22.47 -11.81
N PHE A 79 -13.34 22.67 -12.71
CA PHE A 79 -11.95 22.97 -12.36
C PHE A 79 -11.85 24.36 -11.71
N SER A 80 -10.72 24.66 -11.12
CA SER A 80 -10.49 25.89 -10.35
C SER A 80 -10.59 27.18 -11.17
N ASP A 81 -10.54 27.11 -12.50
CA ASP A 81 -10.74 28.25 -13.43
C ASP A 81 -12.20 28.40 -13.90
N GLY A 82 -13.10 27.50 -13.43
CA GLY A 82 -14.51 27.49 -13.85
C GLY A 82 -14.81 26.59 -15.05
N THR A 83 -13.81 25.99 -15.68
CA THR A 83 -14.02 25.03 -16.78
C THR A 83 -14.81 23.82 -16.27
N PRO A 84 -15.95 23.46 -16.89
CA PRO A 84 -16.73 22.28 -16.47
C PRO A 84 -15.95 21.00 -16.64
N LEU A 85 -16.00 20.14 -15.60
CA LEU A 85 -15.48 18.77 -15.69
C LEU A 85 -16.36 17.96 -16.67
N THR A 86 -15.73 17.20 -17.54
CA THR A 86 -16.38 16.31 -18.49
C THR A 86 -15.77 14.90 -18.44
N ALA A 87 -16.48 13.91 -18.96
CA ALA A 87 -15.98 12.56 -19.12
C ALA A 87 -14.71 12.51 -19.99
N ARG A 88 -14.53 13.46 -20.89
CA ARG A 88 -13.33 13.61 -21.72
C ARG A 88 -12.09 13.88 -20.88
N HIS A 89 -12.16 14.81 -19.91
CA HIS A 89 -11.04 15.12 -19.03
C HIS A 89 -10.62 13.90 -18.19
N ALA A 90 -11.58 13.15 -17.70
CA ALA A 90 -11.32 11.90 -16.96
C ALA A 90 -10.69 10.84 -17.86
N ALA A 91 -11.21 10.64 -19.07
CA ALA A 91 -10.66 9.69 -20.02
C ALA A 91 -9.24 10.04 -20.45
N ASP A 92 -8.97 11.32 -20.75
CA ASP A 92 -7.64 11.81 -21.13
C ASP A 92 -6.64 11.65 -19.98
N SER A 93 -7.05 11.93 -18.72
CA SER A 93 -6.23 11.73 -17.51
C SER A 93 -5.89 10.26 -17.28
N LEU A 94 -6.87 9.35 -17.41
CA LEU A 94 -6.64 7.92 -17.30
C LEU A 94 -5.74 7.38 -18.42
N ASN A 95 -5.89 7.86 -19.64
CA ASN A 95 -5.00 7.49 -20.75
C ASN A 95 -3.56 8.01 -20.52
N ALA A 96 -3.38 9.22 -19.98
CA ALA A 96 -2.08 9.70 -19.56
C ALA A 96 -1.47 8.85 -18.44
N ALA A 97 -2.28 8.45 -17.46
CA ALA A 97 -1.87 7.58 -16.36
C ALA A 97 -1.40 6.19 -16.84
N ARG A 98 -2.07 5.60 -17.85
CA ARG A 98 -1.66 4.31 -18.44
C ARG A 98 -0.25 4.35 -19.04
N SER A 99 0.24 5.51 -19.41
CA SER A 99 1.59 5.71 -19.99
C SER A 99 2.59 6.29 -18.98
N SER A 100 2.18 6.55 -17.73
CA SER A 100 3.05 7.13 -16.71
C SER A 100 3.78 6.05 -15.90
N ALA A 101 5.02 6.33 -15.47
CA ALA A 101 5.78 5.42 -14.61
C ALA A 101 5.02 5.14 -13.28
N ARG A 102 4.27 6.13 -12.79
CA ARG A 102 3.54 6.04 -11.52
C ARG A 102 2.34 5.10 -11.56
N TYR A 103 1.59 5.03 -12.67
CA TYR A 103 0.28 4.36 -12.74
C TYR A 103 0.20 3.24 -13.79
N ALA A 104 1.16 3.11 -14.71
CA ALA A 104 1.09 2.13 -15.79
C ALA A 104 0.87 0.70 -15.29
N ALA A 105 1.58 0.30 -14.24
CA ALA A 105 1.43 -1.03 -13.65
C ALA A 105 0.02 -1.26 -13.08
N ARG A 106 -0.57 -0.26 -12.42
CA ARG A 106 -1.93 -0.29 -11.86
C ARG A 106 -2.99 -0.48 -12.94
N LEU A 107 -2.81 0.17 -14.09
CA LEU A 107 -3.74 0.14 -15.21
C LEU A 107 -3.35 -0.86 -16.31
N SER A 108 -2.44 -1.80 -16.04
CA SER A 108 -1.94 -2.76 -17.02
C SER A 108 -3.03 -3.66 -17.64
N THR A 109 -4.12 -3.88 -16.92
CA THR A 109 -5.28 -4.65 -17.40
C THR A 109 -6.26 -3.82 -18.25
N VAL A 110 -6.09 -2.49 -18.31
CA VAL A 110 -6.96 -1.59 -19.07
C VAL A 110 -6.55 -1.59 -20.55
N ALA A 111 -7.45 -2.03 -21.41
CA ALA A 111 -7.26 -2.08 -22.86
C ALA A 111 -7.49 -0.71 -23.52
N SER A 112 -8.57 -0.01 -23.15
CA SER A 112 -8.90 1.31 -23.68
C SER A 112 -9.72 2.13 -22.69
N VAL A 113 -9.63 3.47 -22.81
CA VAL A 113 -10.47 4.42 -22.09
C VAL A 113 -10.97 5.45 -23.08
N THR A 114 -12.28 5.62 -23.16
CA THR A 114 -12.94 6.59 -24.06
C THR A 114 -14.04 7.35 -23.30
N ALA A 115 -14.44 8.50 -23.84
CA ALA A 115 -15.57 9.28 -23.32
C ALA A 115 -16.76 9.22 -24.28
N GLN A 116 -17.95 9.06 -23.74
CA GLN A 116 -19.20 9.05 -24.51
C GLN A 116 -20.28 9.79 -23.69
N GLY A 117 -20.60 11.03 -24.09
CA GLY A 117 -21.48 11.89 -23.30
C GLY A 117 -20.88 12.15 -21.92
N ASP A 118 -21.62 11.85 -20.87
CA ASP A 118 -21.18 12.00 -19.48
C ASP A 118 -20.48 10.75 -18.93
N ASP A 119 -20.28 9.74 -19.77
CA ASP A 119 -19.71 8.44 -19.37
C ASP A 119 -18.28 8.28 -19.83
N VAL A 120 -17.45 7.73 -18.93
CA VAL A 120 -16.13 7.17 -19.23
C VAL A 120 -16.30 5.67 -19.43
N ILE A 121 -15.97 5.20 -20.62
CA ILE A 121 -16.03 3.76 -20.97
C ILE A 121 -14.63 3.18 -20.85
N ILE A 122 -14.47 2.21 -19.97
CA ILE A 122 -13.18 1.55 -19.68
C ILE A 122 -13.29 0.09 -20.08
N SER A 123 -12.53 -0.32 -21.09
CA SER A 123 -12.46 -1.72 -21.54
C SER A 123 -11.23 -2.40 -20.96
N LEU A 124 -11.35 -3.64 -20.54
CA LEU A 124 -10.32 -4.43 -19.87
C LEU A 124 -9.89 -5.64 -20.71
N TYR A 125 -8.62 -6.01 -20.66
CA TYR A 125 -8.12 -7.28 -21.24
C TYR A 125 -8.66 -8.51 -20.49
N THR A 126 -8.77 -8.39 -19.16
CA THR A 126 -9.31 -9.43 -18.27
C THR A 126 -10.39 -8.83 -17.39
N PRO A 127 -11.43 -9.60 -17.00
CA PRO A 127 -12.46 -9.12 -16.11
C PRO A 127 -11.87 -8.61 -14.78
N ASN A 128 -12.39 -7.50 -14.28
CA ASN A 128 -12.12 -7.01 -12.93
C ASN A 128 -13.42 -6.50 -12.31
N GLY A 129 -13.88 -7.14 -11.25
CA GLY A 129 -15.11 -6.80 -10.54
C GLY A 129 -14.96 -5.61 -9.59
N ASP A 130 -13.73 -5.17 -9.33
CA ASP A 130 -13.39 -4.09 -8.40
C ASP A 130 -12.55 -2.98 -9.07
N LEU A 131 -12.83 -2.70 -10.35
CA LEU A 131 -12.16 -1.62 -11.08
C LEU A 131 -12.21 -0.26 -10.36
N PRO A 132 -13.30 0.14 -9.68
CA PRO A 132 -13.36 1.40 -8.93
C PRO A 132 -12.20 1.57 -7.94
N ALA A 133 -11.68 0.48 -7.34
CA ALA A 133 -10.54 0.52 -6.43
C ALA A 133 -9.21 0.93 -7.10
N LEU A 134 -9.16 0.96 -8.42
CA LEU A 134 -8.00 1.40 -9.21
C LEU A 134 -8.12 2.84 -9.71
N LEU A 135 -9.26 3.50 -9.49
CA LEU A 135 -9.61 4.79 -10.09
C LEU A 135 -9.39 5.99 -9.14
N ASP A 136 -8.59 5.82 -8.08
CA ASP A 136 -8.05 6.88 -7.23
C ASP A 136 -6.87 7.61 -7.93
N ILE A 137 -7.08 7.96 -9.20
CA ILE A 137 -6.10 8.62 -10.07
C ILE A 137 -6.57 10.05 -10.34
N PRO A 138 -5.69 11.05 -10.16
CA PRO A 138 -6.06 12.44 -10.38
C PRO A 138 -6.64 12.73 -11.76
N VAL A 139 -7.76 13.43 -11.81
CA VAL A 139 -8.30 14.00 -13.04
C VAL A 139 -7.78 15.44 -13.16
N VAL A 140 -7.22 15.77 -14.31
CA VAL A 140 -6.52 17.03 -14.55
C VAL A 140 -7.06 17.77 -15.76
N LEU A 141 -6.97 19.10 -15.73
CA LEU A 141 -7.11 19.97 -16.90
C LEU A 141 -5.72 20.49 -17.27
N GLU A 142 -5.19 20.01 -18.39
CA GLU A 142 -3.85 20.38 -18.87
C GLU A 142 -3.74 21.86 -19.23
N GLN A 143 -2.62 22.48 -18.87
CA GLN A 143 -2.34 23.91 -19.03
C GLN A 143 -1.07 24.14 -19.86
N GLY A 144 -1.05 23.73 -21.13
CA GLY A 144 0.01 24.11 -22.07
C GLY A 144 1.46 23.87 -21.63
N GLY A 145 1.72 22.87 -20.75
CA GLY A 145 3.05 22.53 -20.24
C GLY A 145 3.35 22.99 -18.81
N GLY A 146 2.42 23.69 -18.15
CA GLY A 146 2.51 24.05 -16.73
C GLY A 146 1.92 22.98 -15.80
N THR A 147 1.79 23.32 -14.51
CA THR A 147 1.05 22.50 -13.54
C THR A 147 -0.43 22.48 -13.93
N PRO A 148 -1.05 21.31 -14.12
CA PRO A 148 -2.44 21.24 -14.55
C PRO A 148 -3.40 21.72 -13.45
N LEU A 149 -4.59 22.17 -13.83
CA LEU A 149 -5.64 22.53 -12.87
C LEU A 149 -6.36 21.29 -12.34
N GLY A 150 -6.86 21.42 -11.13
CA GLY A 150 -7.64 20.39 -10.44
C GLY A 150 -9.01 20.90 -10.00
N THR A 151 -9.78 19.98 -9.41
CA THR A 151 -11.10 20.23 -8.82
C THR A 151 -11.06 20.25 -7.30
N GLY A 152 -9.86 20.14 -6.70
CA GLY A 152 -9.66 19.96 -5.27
C GLY A 152 -9.85 21.22 -4.44
N ARG A 153 -9.53 21.09 -3.14
CA ARG A 153 -9.73 22.13 -2.11
C ARG A 153 -8.91 23.39 -2.35
N TYR A 154 -7.71 23.23 -2.90
CA TYR A 154 -6.72 24.28 -3.07
C TYR A 154 -6.19 24.36 -4.50
N CYS A 155 -5.59 25.50 -4.83
CA CYS A 155 -4.88 25.77 -6.09
C CYS A 155 -3.47 26.25 -5.78
N PHE A 156 -2.50 25.96 -6.66
CA PHE A 156 -1.18 26.57 -6.61
C PHE A 156 -1.24 28.04 -7.02
N GLU A 157 -0.53 28.88 -6.30
CA GLU A 157 -0.38 30.31 -6.56
C GLU A 157 1.05 30.76 -6.24
N GLU A 158 1.64 31.56 -7.13
CA GLU A 158 2.89 32.27 -6.85
C GLU A 158 2.59 33.48 -5.97
N GLY A 159 3.14 33.49 -4.76
CA GLY A 159 3.02 34.58 -3.81
C GLY A 159 4.32 35.37 -3.67
N PRO A 160 4.32 36.46 -2.87
CA PRO A 160 5.51 37.29 -2.65
C PRO A 160 6.64 36.50 -1.94
N ASP A 161 6.30 35.47 -1.17
CA ASP A 161 7.22 34.65 -0.41
C ASP A 161 7.49 33.29 -1.08
N GLY A 162 7.07 33.08 -2.33
CA GLY A 162 7.22 31.88 -3.12
C GLY A 162 5.89 31.15 -3.37
N LEU A 163 6.01 29.90 -3.80
CA LEU A 163 4.85 29.06 -4.14
C LEU A 163 4.03 28.73 -2.88
N ARG A 164 2.72 28.83 -2.99
CA ARG A 164 1.76 28.49 -1.93
C ARG A 164 0.51 27.82 -2.52
N LEU A 165 -0.31 27.26 -1.64
CA LEU A 165 -1.65 26.81 -1.97
C LEU A 165 -2.65 27.82 -1.40
N THR A 166 -3.61 28.26 -2.21
CA THR A 166 -4.76 29.10 -1.81
C THR A 166 -6.05 28.33 -2.02
N VAL A 167 -7.07 28.66 -1.24
CA VAL A 167 -8.38 28.00 -1.38
C VAL A 167 -8.88 28.13 -2.81
N ASN A 168 -9.30 26.99 -3.38
CA ASN A 168 -9.99 26.99 -4.67
C ASN A 168 -11.28 27.84 -4.56
N PRO A 169 -11.43 28.92 -5.31
CA PRO A 169 -12.58 29.84 -5.19
C PRO A 169 -13.92 29.17 -5.48
N LEU A 170 -13.91 28.01 -6.12
CA LEU A 170 -15.10 27.22 -6.46
C LEU A 170 -15.35 26.06 -5.51
N TRP A 171 -14.51 25.91 -4.47
CA TRP A 171 -14.73 24.91 -3.41
C TRP A 171 -15.90 25.32 -2.52
N THR A 172 -16.81 24.41 -2.27
CA THR A 172 -18.06 24.70 -1.54
C THR A 172 -18.00 24.46 -0.03
N GLY A 173 -16.90 23.89 0.46
CA GLY A 173 -16.69 23.62 1.90
C GLY A 173 -15.94 24.74 2.60
N THR A 174 -16.04 24.81 3.94
CA THR A 174 -15.19 25.66 4.77
C THR A 174 -13.88 24.93 5.05
N LEU A 175 -12.75 25.60 4.82
CA LEU A 175 -11.42 25.05 5.05
C LEU A 175 -10.73 25.77 6.21
N PRO A 176 -9.87 25.05 6.98
CA PRO A 176 -9.23 25.60 8.16
C PRO A 176 -8.18 26.67 7.82
N PHE A 177 -7.58 26.61 6.63
CA PHE A 177 -6.51 27.52 6.20
C PHE A 177 -6.92 28.23 4.93
N ALA A 178 -6.85 29.57 4.92
CA ALA A 178 -7.05 30.37 3.73
C ALA A 178 -5.91 30.17 2.71
N ALA A 179 -4.71 29.90 3.22
CA ALA A 179 -3.53 29.53 2.43
C ALA A 179 -2.66 28.54 3.19
N ILE A 180 -1.92 27.73 2.45
CA ILE A 180 -0.91 26.79 2.97
C ILE A 180 0.43 27.21 2.33
N ALA A 181 1.41 27.53 3.18
CA ALA A 181 2.75 27.85 2.71
C ALA A 181 3.47 26.60 2.22
N LEU A 182 4.30 26.72 1.19
CA LEU A 182 5.12 25.62 0.67
C LEU A 182 6.60 25.94 0.90
N HIS A 183 7.24 25.07 1.68
CA HIS A 183 8.67 25.16 1.99
C HIS A 183 9.48 24.30 1.02
N PRO A 184 10.45 24.86 0.28
CA PRO A 184 11.26 24.09 -0.66
C PRO A 184 12.22 23.14 0.07
N VAL A 185 12.27 21.89 -0.38
CA VAL A 185 13.21 20.88 0.12
C VAL A 185 13.87 20.14 -1.05
N SER A 186 15.13 19.74 -0.89
CA SER A 186 15.93 19.09 -1.93
C SER A 186 16.25 17.61 -1.63
N GLY A 187 15.39 16.93 -0.89
CA GLY A 187 15.58 15.52 -0.55
C GLY A 187 15.16 15.18 0.88
N ALA A 188 15.49 13.96 1.31
CA ALA A 188 15.06 13.43 2.59
C ALA A 188 15.67 14.21 3.78
N ASP A 189 16.96 14.50 3.73
CA ASP A 189 17.66 15.22 4.81
C ASP A 189 17.14 16.65 4.96
N SER A 190 16.98 17.38 3.86
CA SER A 190 16.42 18.73 3.86
C SER A 190 14.97 18.76 4.39
N ARG A 191 14.17 17.74 4.07
CA ARG A 191 12.81 17.58 4.62
C ARG A 191 12.82 17.32 6.12
N LEU A 192 13.74 16.47 6.57
CA LEU A 192 13.96 16.17 7.98
C LEU A 192 14.33 17.42 8.77
N ASP A 193 15.30 18.18 8.26
CA ASP A 193 15.75 19.44 8.87
C ASP A 193 14.63 20.48 8.91
N ALA A 194 13.86 20.61 7.83
CA ALA A 194 12.72 21.53 7.77
C ALA A 194 11.63 21.17 8.78
N PHE A 195 11.34 19.88 9.00
CA PHE A 195 10.39 19.45 10.03
C PHE A 195 10.96 19.68 11.42
N ASN A 196 12.21 19.27 11.70
CA ASN A 196 12.83 19.40 13.02
C ASN A 196 13.03 20.86 13.47
N SER A 197 13.32 21.77 12.52
CA SER A 197 13.40 23.21 12.79
C SER A 197 12.03 23.91 12.93
N GLY A 198 10.93 23.23 12.56
CA GLY A 198 9.59 23.79 12.56
C GLY A 198 9.26 24.65 11.34
N ALA A 199 10.08 24.60 10.28
CA ALA A 199 9.77 25.24 9.01
C ALA A 199 8.65 24.54 8.25
N VAL A 200 8.43 23.23 8.50
CA VAL A 200 7.34 22.42 7.97
C VAL A 200 6.49 21.89 9.12
N THR A 201 5.16 22.00 9.00
CA THR A 201 4.21 21.63 10.02
C THR A 201 3.90 20.14 10.06
N MET A 202 3.90 19.48 8.88
CA MET A 202 3.43 18.12 8.70
C MET A 202 4.25 17.39 7.66
N VAL A 203 4.60 16.12 7.92
CA VAL A 203 5.30 15.23 6.98
C VAL A 203 4.73 13.82 7.04
N ALA A 204 4.65 13.17 5.88
CA ALA A 204 4.37 11.73 5.80
C ALA A 204 5.69 10.95 5.83
N ALA A 205 5.73 9.88 6.61
CA ALA A 205 6.92 9.04 6.77
C ALA A 205 6.58 7.55 6.75
N ASP A 206 7.55 6.74 6.32
CA ASP A 206 7.59 5.31 6.60
C ASP A 206 8.34 5.12 7.93
N PRO A 207 7.67 4.73 9.02
CA PRO A 207 8.30 4.65 10.35
C PRO A 207 9.43 3.61 10.42
N ASN A 208 9.48 2.70 9.45
CA ASN A 208 10.48 1.63 9.38
C ASN A 208 11.63 1.95 8.40
N SER A 209 11.67 3.16 7.85
CA SER A 209 12.80 3.64 7.05
C SER A 209 13.91 4.21 7.96
N LEU A 210 15.16 4.16 7.50
CA LEU A 210 16.30 4.77 8.21
C LEU A 210 16.10 6.28 8.45
N PHE A 211 15.41 6.96 7.54
CA PHE A 211 15.16 8.40 7.64
C PHE A 211 14.11 8.76 8.69
N SER A 212 13.22 7.84 9.05
CA SER A 212 12.19 8.12 10.09
C SER A 212 12.80 8.22 11.48
N LEU A 213 13.94 7.57 11.75
CA LEU A 213 14.66 7.65 13.01
C LEU A 213 15.24 9.04 13.29
N GLY A 214 15.38 9.87 12.26
CA GLY A 214 15.88 11.24 12.36
C GLY A 214 14.80 12.27 12.71
N TYR A 215 13.52 11.94 12.59
CA TYR A 215 12.43 12.84 13.02
C TYR A 215 12.43 12.90 14.55
N GLY A 216 12.94 13.99 15.09
CA GLY A 216 13.10 14.23 16.52
C GLY A 216 12.19 15.33 17.03
N GLY A 217 12.22 15.52 18.36
CA GLY A 217 11.43 16.52 19.04
C GLY A 217 9.99 16.08 19.32
N ASP A 218 9.23 16.96 19.96
CA ASP A 218 7.81 16.72 20.21
C ASP A 218 7.04 16.77 18.89
N CYS A 219 6.41 15.65 18.52
CA CYS A 219 5.49 15.56 17.39
C CYS A 219 4.33 14.62 17.73
N GLU A 220 3.17 14.90 17.16
CA GLU A 220 2.02 14.03 17.19
C GLU A 220 2.11 13.07 16.00
N GLN A 221 1.74 11.81 16.21
CA GLN A 221 1.79 10.78 15.20
C GLN A 221 0.40 10.23 14.93
N TRP A 222 0.03 10.21 13.66
CA TRP A 222 -1.21 9.65 13.16
C TRP A 222 -0.89 8.58 12.13
N ASP A 223 -1.23 7.34 12.40
CA ASP A 223 -0.97 6.25 11.49
C ASP A 223 -2.17 5.96 10.57
N TYR A 224 -1.90 5.43 9.39
CA TYR A 224 -2.90 5.05 8.41
C TYR A 224 -2.53 3.76 7.69
N PRO A 225 -3.52 2.93 7.31
CA PRO A 225 -3.27 1.66 6.64
C PRO A 225 -2.79 1.87 5.20
N THR A 226 -2.00 0.90 4.72
CA THR A 226 -1.49 0.89 3.35
C THR A 226 -1.75 -0.46 2.66
N THR A 227 -1.47 -0.54 1.36
CA THR A 227 -1.45 -1.78 0.60
C THR A 227 -0.05 -2.40 0.53
N GLU A 228 0.88 -1.97 1.40
CA GLU A 228 2.25 -2.47 1.45
C GLU A 228 2.31 -3.76 2.26
N LEU A 229 2.32 -4.88 1.55
CA LEU A 229 2.37 -6.23 2.13
C LEU A 229 3.81 -6.66 2.39
N ILE A 230 4.13 -7.06 3.63
CA ILE A 230 5.32 -7.84 3.95
C ILE A 230 4.93 -9.31 4.01
N TYR A 231 5.68 -10.17 3.32
CA TYR A 231 5.38 -11.59 3.21
C TYR A 231 6.63 -12.46 3.13
N LEU A 232 6.45 -13.74 3.40
CA LEU A 232 7.43 -14.78 3.13
C LEU A 232 7.11 -15.44 1.80
N GLY A 233 8.09 -15.46 0.91
CA GLY A 233 8.04 -16.30 -0.28
C GLY A 233 8.81 -17.60 -0.07
N PHE A 234 8.44 -18.64 -0.80
CA PHE A 234 9.01 -19.99 -0.68
C PHE A 234 9.61 -20.44 -2.00
N ASN A 235 10.75 -21.13 -1.96
CA ASN A 235 11.19 -21.91 -3.09
C ASN A 235 10.35 -23.19 -3.18
N THR A 236 9.45 -23.25 -4.18
CA THR A 236 8.48 -24.36 -4.27
C THR A 236 8.99 -25.54 -5.10
N VAL A 237 10.17 -25.42 -5.71
CA VAL A 237 10.71 -26.46 -6.60
C VAL A 237 11.88 -27.24 -5.99
N ARG A 238 12.53 -26.67 -4.97
CA ARG A 238 13.66 -27.34 -4.27
C ARG A 238 13.64 -27.05 -2.78
N GLY A 239 14.49 -27.78 -2.04
CA GLY A 239 14.57 -27.69 -0.59
C GLY A 239 13.29 -28.15 0.12
N PRO A 240 13.22 -28.00 1.44
CA PRO A 240 12.06 -28.44 2.21
C PRO A 240 10.75 -27.72 1.86
N CYS A 241 10.83 -26.46 1.43
CA CYS A 241 9.65 -25.65 1.09
C CYS A 241 8.90 -26.11 -0.16
N ARG A 242 9.44 -27.08 -0.95
CA ARG A 242 8.69 -27.75 -2.02
C ARG A 242 7.49 -28.53 -1.50
N TYR A 243 7.53 -28.96 -0.23
CA TYR A 243 6.42 -29.66 0.41
C TYR A 243 5.38 -28.65 0.96
N GLY A 244 4.12 -28.78 0.54
CA GLY A 244 3.04 -27.91 1.03
C GLY A 244 2.86 -27.93 2.53
N ALA A 245 3.05 -29.12 3.17
CA ALA A 245 3.00 -29.27 4.61
C ALA A 245 4.07 -28.41 5.33
N VAL A 246 5.29 -28.30 4.76
CA VAL A 246 6.36 -27.46 5.33
C VAL A 246 5.98 -25.97 5.20
N ARG A 247 5.51 -25.52 4.03
CA ARG A 247 5.06 -24.13 3.85
C ARG A 247 3.94 -23.76 4.83
N ARG A 248 2.98 -24.68 4.98
CA ARG A 248 1.88 -24.48 5.93
C ARG A 248 2.37 -24.45 7.38
N ALA A 249 3.30 -25.34 7.76
CA ALA A 249 3.92 -25.32 9.08
C ALA A 249 4.68 -24.03 9.34
N VAL A 250 5.46 -23.52 8.38
CA VAL A 250 6.13 -22.21 8.48
C VAL A 250 5.11 -21.07 8.68
N SER A 251 3.98 -21.10 7.97
CA SER A 251 2.93 -20.11 8.17
C SER A 251 2.30 -20.17 9.56
N LEU A 252 2.11 -21.37 10.13
CA LEU A 252 1.61 -21.57 11.50
C LEU A 252 2.64 -21.15 12.57
N LEU A 253 3.93 -21.21 12.26
CA LEU A 253 5.01 -20.76 13.14
C LEU A 253 5.30 -19.27 13.03
N CYS A 254 4.58 -18.55 12.18
CA CYS A 254 4.71 -17.11 12.05
C CYS A 254 3.80 -16.41 13.08
N ASP A 255 4.34 -16.02 14.25
CA ASP A 255 3.63 -15.15 15.20
C ASP A 255 3.56 -13.71 14.65
N ARG A 256 2.61 -13.49 13.74
CA ARG A 256 2.43 -12.22 13.06
C ARG A 256 2.28 -11.03 13.98
N THR A 257 1.52 -11.21 15.06
CA THR A 257 1.28 -10.16 16.06
C THR A 257 2.54 -9.84 16.85
N GLY A 258 3.27 -10.86 17.28
CA GLY A 258 4.56 -10.70 17.97
C GLY A 258 5.60 -10.06 17.07
N LEU A 259 5.72 -10.52 15.83
CA LEU A 259 6.64 -9.97 14.83
C LEU A 259 6.35 -8.50 14.50
N VAL A 260 5.09 -8.13 14.27
CA VAL A 260 4.71 -6.73 14.02
C VAL A 260 5.05 -5.84 15.23
N ARG A 261 4.77 -6.33 16.44
CA ARG A 261 5.07 -5.59 17.68
C ARG A 261 6.58 -5.36 17.84
N SER A 262 7.39 -6.39 17.65
CA SER A 262 8.83 -6.34 17.90
C SER A 262 9.61 -5.65 16.78
N ALA A 263 9.31 -5.95 15.52
CA ALA A 263 10.09 -5.48 14.38
C ALA A 263 9.56 -4.19 13.74
N LEU A 264 8.25 -3.91 13.87
CA LEU A 264 7.58 -2.75 13.26
C LEU A 264 7.01 -1.79 14.29
N SER A 265 7.37 -1.93 15.58
CA SER A 265 6.84 -1.10 16.68
C SER A 265 5.30 -1.05 16.73
N GLY A 266 4.65 -2.12 16.30
CA GLY A 266 3.19 -2.21 16.22
C GLY A 266 2.56 -1.52 14.99
N LEU A 267 3.35 -0.91 14.11
CA LEU A 267 2.87 -0.18 12.93
C LEU A 267 2.69 -1.11 11.70
N GLY A 268 1.79 -2.04 11.85
CA GLY A 268 1.36 -2.98 10.84
C GLY A 268 0.09 -3.68 11.24
N ASP A 269 -0.72 -4.06 10.27
CA ASP A 269 -1.93 -4.87 10.43
C ASP A 269 -1.56 -6.33 10.15
N PRO A 270 -1.46 -7.21 11.19
CA PRO A 270 -1.12 -8.62 10.99
C PRO A 270 -2.09 -9.29 10.03
N ALA A 271 -1.59 -9.98 9.01
CA ALA A 271 -2.43 -10.58 7.98
C ALA A 271 -1.93 -11.97 7.62
N ALA A 272 -2.83 -12.95 7.57
CA ALA A 272 -2.56 -14.31 7.12
C ALA A 272 -2.92 -14.53 5.65
N LEU A 273 -3.67 -13.61 5.05
CA LEU A 273 -4.09 -13.61 3.66
C LEU A 273 -3.49 -12.38 2.93
N PRO A 274 -3.27 -12.45 1.60
CA PRO A 274 -2.71 -11.34 0.84
C PRO A 274 -3.75 -10.25 0.48
N VAL A 275 -4.66 -10.00 1.38
CA VAL A 275 -5.65 -8.92 1.37
C VAL A 275 -5.67 -8.31 2.76
N SER A 276 -5.90 -7.01 2.86
CA SER A 276 -5.91 -6.34 4.16
C SER A 276 -6.99 -6.89 5.08
N PRO A 277 -6.70 -7.12 6.38
CA PRO A 277 -7.72 -7.54 7.34
C PRO A 277 -8.80 -6.47 7.58
N LEU A 278 -8.63 -5.28 7.04
CA LEU A 278 -9.62 -4.19 7.09
C LEU A 278 -10.63 -4.26 5.93
N CYS A 279 -10.40 -5.10 4.92
CA CYS A 279 -11.27 -5.25 3.76
C CYS A 279 -12.39 -6.26 4.01
N ASP A 280 -13.53 -6.05 3.36
CA ASP A 280 -14.65 -6.99 3.37
C ASP A 280 -14.32 -8.35 2.73
N ASP A 281 -13.34 -8.38 1.81
CA ASP A 281 -12.84 -9.61 1.16
C ASP A 281 -11.94 -10.47 2.08
N TYR A 282 -11.60 -10.00 3.28
CA TYR A 282 -10.79 -10.77 4.23
C TYR A 282 -11.63 -11.83 4.93
N ASP A 283 -11.37 -13.09 4.60
CA ASP A 283 -12.03 -14.23 5.26
C ASP A 283 -11.35 -14.58 6.59
N SER A 284 -11.96 -14.15 7.69
CA SER A 284 -11.47 -14.42 9.03
C SER A 284 -11.42 -15.91 9.36
N ALA A 285 -12.29 -16.76 8.80
CA ALA A 285 -12.29 -18.20 9.04
C ALA A 285 -11.09 -18.87 8.35
N ALA A 286 -10.81 -18.51 7.10
CA ALA A 286 -9.61 -18.98 6.41
C ALA A 286 -8.33 -18.47 7.06
N ALA A 287 -8.30 -17.22 7.52
CA ALA A 287 -7.18 -16.64 8.24
C ALA A 287 -6.92 -17.35 9.57
N GLN A 288 -7.98 -17.74 10.29
CA GLN A 288 -7.89 -18.48 11.54
C GLN A 288 -7.17 -19.84 11.37
N ALA A 289 -7.27 -20.46 10.20
CA ALA A 289 -6.56 -21.71 9.89
C ALA A 289 -5.04 -21.54 9.73
N LEU A 290 -4.55 -20.29 9.72
CA LEU A 290 -3.14 -19.90 9.58
C LEU A 290 -2.62 -19.08 10.77
N VAL A 291 -3.38 -19.01 11.88
CA VAL A 291 -2.94 -18.38 13.13
C VAL A 291 -1.78 -19.18 13.73
N PHE A 292 -0.95 -18.51 14.52
CA PHE A 292 0.17 -19.15 15.22
C PHE A 292 -0.28 -20.37 16.02
N ASP A 293 0.28 -21.53 15.67
CA ASP A 293 -0.03 -22.83 16.25
C ASP A 293 1.18 -23.77 16.13
N SER A 294 2.01 -23.81 17.16
CA SER A 294 3.21 -24.66 17.19
C SER A 294 2.89 -26.15 17.20
N ASP A 295 1.80 -26.56 17.87
CA ASP A 295 1.40 -27.96 17.93
C ASP A 295 0.84 -28.43 16.58
N GLY A 296 0.02 -27.60 15.94
CA GLY A 296 -0.47 -27.85 14.59
C GLY A 296 0.65 -27.91 13.56
N ALA A 297 1.65 -27.04 13.67
CA ALA A 297 2.85 -27.09 12.83
C ALA A 297 3.64 -28.39 13.03
N ALA A 298 3.85 -28.81 14.29
CA ALA A 298 4.53 -30.05 14.59
C ALA A 298 3.78 -31.27 14.00
N ALA A 299 2.46 -31.31 14.15
CA ALA A 299 1.62 -32.39 13.59
C ALA A 299 1.70 -32.45 12.06
N LEU A 300 1.69 -31.28 11.38
CA LEU A 300 1.86 -31.21 9.92
C LEU A 300 3.23 -31.75 9.47
N LEU A 301 4.29 -31.38 10.17
CA LEU A 301 5.66 -31.84 9.85
C LEU A 301 5.79 -33.35 10.07
N GLU A 302 5.27 -33.90 11.17
CA GLU A 302 5.25 -35.34 11.46
C GLU A 302 4.44 -36.09 10.41
N GLY A 303 3.24 -35.60 10.08
CA GLY A 303 2.41 -36.18 9.02
C GLY A 303 3.07 -36.20 7.66
N ALA A 304 3.96 -35.22 7.39
CA ALA A 304 4.79 -35.17 6.19
C ALA A 304 6.06 -36.06 6.26
N GLY A 305 6.29 -36.71 7.39
CA GLY A 305 7.41 -37.64 7.63
C GLY A 305 8.68 -36.97 8.17
N PHE A 306 8.62 -35.70 8.61
CA PHE A 306 9.73 -35.02 9.29
C PHE A 306 9.70 -35.31 10.78
N ALA A 307 10.34 -36.41 11.20
CA ALA A 307 10.46 -36.80 12.61
C ALA A 307 11.60 -36.03 13.31
N SER A 308 11.43 -35.76 14.62
CA SER A 308 12.49 -35.14 15.44
C SER A 308 13.69 -36.08 15.57
N GLY A 309 14.89 -35.55 15.33
CA GLY A 309 16.17 -36.23 15.59
C GLY A 309 16.59 -36.04 17.05
N GLU A 310 17.63 -36.80 17.47
CA GLU A 310 18.23 -36.70 18.81
C GLU A 310 18.88 -35.33 19.08
N ASP A 311 19.30 -34.62 18.01
CA ASP A 311 19.84 -33.27 18.02
C ASP A 311 18.78 -32.16 17.98
N GLY A 312 17.49 -32.54 18.03
CA GLY A 312 16.36 -31.65 17.95
C GLY A 312 15.99 -31.21 16.53
N VAL A 313 16.82 -31.52 15.52
CA VAL A 313 16.52 -31.18 14.12
C VAL A 313 15.61 -32.27 13.52
N ARG A 314 14.54 -31.84 12.85
CA ARG A 314 13.63 -32.76 12.17
C ARG A 314 14.22 -33.27 10.86
N ARG A 315 13.95 -34.52 10.54
CA ARG A 315 14.42 -35.17 9.31
C ARG A 315 13.35 -36.04 8.68
N ARG A 316 13.36 -36.02 7.34
CA ARG A 316 12.59 -36.99 6.54
C ARG A 316 13.58 -37.88 5.80
N ARG A 317 13.72 -39.11 6.23
CA ARG A 317 14.80 -40.03 5.79
C ARG A 317 16.17 -39.35 6.03
N SER A 318 16.96 -39.06 4.98
CA SER A 318 18.25 -38.37 5.07
C SER A 318 18.16 -36.86 4.87
N GLU A 319 16.97 -36.31 4.58
CA GLU A 319 16.76 -34.88 4.34
C GLU A 319 16.51 -34.17 5.66
N SER A 320 17.44 -33.30 6.07
CA SER A 320 17.25 -32.42 7.23
C SER A 320 16.24 -31.32 6.89
N LEU A 321 15.46 -30.89 7.88
CA LEU A 321 14.60 -29.72 7.77
C LEU A 321 15.45 -28.46 7.97
N SER A 322 16.34 -28.20 7.00
CA SER A 322 17.27 -27.08 6.98
C SER A 322 16.80 -26.06 5.97
N VAL A 323 16.71 -24.79 6.37
CA VAL A 323 16.23 -23.69 5.54
C VAL A 323 17.10 -22.45 5.69
N SER A 324 17.26 -21.72 4.59
CA SER A 324 17.84 -20.39 4.54
C SER A 324 16.74 -19.34 4.35
N ILE A 325 16.77 -18.28 5.14
CA ILE A 325 15.87 -17.12 5.01
C ILE A 325 16.65 -15.95 4.41
N LEU A 326 16.41 -15.67 3.14
CA LEU A 326 17.02 -14.55 2.44
C LEU A 326 16.30 -13.26 2.85
N VAL A 327 17.06 -12.23 3.26
CA VAL A 327 16.52 -10.93 3.65
C VAL A 327 17.39 -9.77 3.18
N ASN A 328 16.78 -8.65 2.83
CA ASN A 328 17.50 -7.40 2.57
C ASN A 328 18.00 -6.79 3.89
N ALA A 329 19.31 -6.85 4.13
CA ALA A 329 19.97 -6.34 5.34
C ALA A 329 19.99 -4.80 5.42
N ASP A 330 19.69 -4.08 4.33
CA ASP A 330 19.54 -2.62 4.37
C ASP A 330 18.25 -2.20 5.10
N SER A 331 17.37 -3.14 5.46
CA SER A 331 16.16 -2.92 6.23
C SER A 331 16.25 -3.61 7.59
N ALA A 332 16.50 -2.83 8.64
CA ALA A 332 16.56 -3.35 10.01
C ALA A 332 15.25 -4.04 10.42
N ALA A 333 14.10 -3.49 10.02
CA ALA A 333 12.80 -4.07 10.31
C ALA A 333 12.62 -5.46 9.67
N LYS A 334 13.00 -5.62 8.40
CA LYS A 334 12.90 -6.94 7.72
C LYS A 334 13.89 -7.95 8.28
N THR A 335 15.10 -7.50 8.65
CA THR A 335 16.08 -8.35 9.34
C THR A 335 15.53 -8.83 10.69
N ALA A 336 14.94 -7.94 11.48
CA ALA A 336 14.30 -8.32 12.75
C ALA A 336 13.13 -9.28 12.56
N LEU A 337 12.32 -9.12 11.51
CA LEU A 337 11.27 -10.09 11.16
C LEU A 337 11.85 -11.46 10.82
N ALA A 338 12.92 -11.50 10.02
CA ALA A 338 13.57 -12.77 9.64
C ALA A 338 14.18 -13.49 10.85
N GLU A 339 14.83 -12.75 11.74
CA GLU A 339 15.41 -13.34 12.97
C GLU A 339 14.33 -13.83 13.94
N GLY A 340 13.25 -13.06 14.16
CA GLY A 340 12.13 -13.49 15.00
C GLY A 340 11.46 -14.76 14.46
N LEU A 341 11.25 -14.85 13.15
CA LEU A 341 10.74 -16.06 12.52
C LEU A 341 11.74 -17.23 12.69
N ALA A 342 13.04 -16.98 12.52
CA ALA A 342 14.07 -18.01 12.66
C ALA A 342 14.09 -18.62 14.05
N GLU A 343 13.82 -17.86 15.11
CA GLU A 343 13.69 -18.35 16.48
C GLU A 343 12.54 -19.35 16.60
N GLU A 344 11.35 -19.03 16.08
CA GLU A 344 10.18 -19.91 16.11
C GLU A 344 10.41 -21.18 15.29
N LEU A 345 11.03 -21.05 14.11
CA LEU A 345 11.37 -22.22 13.30
C LEU A 345 12.39 -23.14 13.99
N ARG A 346 13.43 -22.58 14.62
CA ARG A 346 14.42 -23.37 15.38
C ARG A 346 13.76 -24.11 16.54
N ALA A 347 12.86 -23.46 17.27
CA ALA A 347 12.09 -24.07 18.34
C ALA A 347 11.22 -25.25 17.85
N ALA A 348 10.76 -25.18 16.61
CA ALA A 348 9.97 -26.27 15.97
C ALA A 348 10.82 -27.36 15.32
N GLY A 349 12.16 -27.30 15.42
CA GLY A 349 13.09 -28.31 14.92
C GLY A 349 13.61 -28.10 13.51
N PHE A 350 13.55 -26.86 13.02
CA PHE A 350 14.29 -26.48 11.81
C PHE A 350 15.74 -26.10 12.14
N GLU A 351 16.63 -26.40 11.23
CA GLU A 351 17.95 -25.78 11.17
C GLU A 351 17.84 -24.54 10.29
N VAL A 352 18.09 -23.34 10.86
CA VAL A 352 17.79 -22.07 10.16
C VAL A 352 19.03 -21.18 10.08
N THR A 353 19.32 -20.73 8.86
CA THR A 353 20.30 -19.68 8.57
C THR A 353 19.57 -18.43 8.06
N VAL A 354 19.80 -17.26 8.67
CA VAL A 354 19.34 -15.97 8.14
C VAL A 354 20.44 -15.42 7.23
N ASP A 355 20.14 -15.28 5.94
CA ASP A 355 21.03 -14.80 4.89
C ASP A 355 20.74 -13.32 4.58
N GLY A 356 21.32 -12.43 5.36
CA GLY A 356 21.21 -10.99 5.18
C GLY A 356 22.12 -10.48 4.09
N ARG A 357 21.58 -9.86 3.05
CA ARG A 357 22.32 -9.31 1.90
C ARG A 357 22.01 -7.85 1.66
N THR A 358 22.93 -7.11 1.03
CA THR A 358 22.66 -5.77 0.51
C THR A 358 21.50 -5.84 -0.51
N TRP A 359 20.82 -4.74 -0.75
CA TRP A 359 19.69 -4.71 -1.71
C TRP A 359 20.06 -5.30 -3.07
N ARG A 360 21.23 -4.94 -3.60
CA ARG A 360 21.72 -5.45 -4.89
C ARG A 360 21.89 -6.98 -4.88
N ASP A 361 22.55 -7.50 -3.84
CA ASP A 361 22.87 -8.92 -3.74
C ASP A 361 21.62 -9.74 -3.39
N TYR A 362 20.69 -9.15 -2.62
CA TYR A 362 19.36 -9.69 -2.36
C TYR A 362 18.56 -9.88 -3.67
N GLN A 363 18.51 -8.85 -4.51
CA GLN A 363 17.84 -8.96 -5.81
C GLN A 363 18.47 -10.03 -6.72
N ALA A 364 19.80 -10.10 -6.74
CA ALA A 364 20.53 -11.13 -7.51
C ALA A 364 20.23 -12.55 -6.99
N ALA A 365 20.15 -12.73 -5.67
CA ALA A 365 19.80 -14.01 -5.05
C ALA A 365 18.35 -14.41 -5.33
N LEU A 366 17.41 -13.46 -5.28
CA LEU A 366 16.01 -13.70 -5.68
C LEU A 366 15.92 -14.19 -7.13
N ALA A 367 16.58 -13.48 -8.04
CA ALA A 367 16.58 -13.83 -9.45
C ALA A 367 17.21 -15.21 -9.73
N ALA A 368 18.25 -15.56 -8.97
CA ALA A 368 18.91 -16.88 -9.05
C ALA A 368 18.16 -17.99 -8.31
N GLY A 369 17.11 -17.67 -7.53
CA GLY A 369 16.42 -18.61 -6.64
C GLY A 369 17.32 -19.18 -5.55
N SER A 370 18.31 -18.42 -5.08
CA SER A 370 19.28 -18.86 -4.05
C SER A 370 18.74 -18.65 -2.64
N PHE A 371 17.66 -19.33 -2.30
CA PHE A 371 16.98 -19.27 -1.01
C PHE A 371 16.06 -20.49 -0.85
N ASP A 372 15.67 -20.78 0.39
CA ASP A 372 14.53 -21.65 0.71
C ASP A 372 13.29 -20.81 1.03
N LEU A 373 13.48 -19.74 1.83
CA LEU A 373 12.50 -18.70 2.09
C LEU A 373 13.11 -17.32 1.80
N TYR A 374 12.28 -16.33 1.56
CA TYR A 374 12.71 -14.93 1.51
C TYR A 374 11.67 -14.01 2.14
N VAL A 375 12.13 -12.93 2.78
CA VAL A 375 11.28 -11.86 3.29
C VAL A 375 11.23 -10.77 2.23
N ALA A 376 10.04 -10.46 1.74
CA ALA A 376 9.83 -9.42 0.74
C ALA A 376 8.72 -8.44 1.15
N GLU A 377 8.71 -7.33 0.45
CA GLU A 377 7.68 -6.30 0.54
C GLU A 377 7.20 -5.94 -0.86
N VAL A 378 5.90 -5.80 -1.02
CA VAL A 378 5.26 -5.38 -2.25
C VAL A 378 4.14 -4.40 -1.96
N ARG A 379 3.99 -3.39 -2.81
CA ARG A 379 2.80 -2.55 -2.80
C ARG A 379 1.78 -3.13 -3.76
N LEU A 380 0.68 -3.66 -3.22
CA LEU A 380 -0.44 -4.13 -4.00
C LEU A 380 -1.28 -2.94 -4.52
N THR A 381 -2.06 -3.19 -5.55
CA THR A 381 -3.09 -2.27 -6.04
C THR A 381 -4.27 -2.21 -5.06
N GLY A 382 -5.16 -1.23 -5.23
CA GLY A 382 -6.30 -1.05 -4.31
C GLY A 382 -7.29 -2.20 -4.30
N ASP A 383 -7.34 -2.99 -5.37
CA ASP A 383 -8.13 -4.22 -5.50
C ASP A 383 -7.43 -5.47 -4.92
N PHE A 384 -6.27 -5.30 -4.30
CA PHE A 384 -5.44 -6.37 -3.72
C PHE A 384 -5.11 -7.52 -4.66
N ASN A 385 -5.00 -7.27 -5.96
CA ASN A 385 -4.60 -8.28 -6.92
C ASN A 385 -3.16 -8.73 -6.67
N PHE A 386 -2.98 -9.92 -6.11
CA PHE A 386 -1.68 -10.52 -5.81
C PHE A 386 -1.22 -11.55 -6.85
N THR A 387 -1.95 -11.71 -7.94
CA THR A 387 -1.59 -12.63 -9.05
C THR A 387 -0.13 -12.48 -9.49
N PRO A 388 0.46 -11.25 -9.59
CA PRO A 388 1.86 -11.11 -9.99
C PRO A 388 2.87 -11.79 -9.07
N LEU A 389 2.52 -12.05 -7.80
CA LEU A 389 3.37 -12.77 -6.84
C LEU A 389 3.39 -14.28 -7.10
N LEU A 390 2.36 -14.81 -7.77
CA LEU A 390 2.18 -16.23 -8.07
C LEU A 390 2.45 -16.58 -9.52
N SER A 391 2.55 -15.56 -10.40
CA SER A 391 2.84 -15.72 -11.81
C SER A 391 3.61 -14.50 -12.34
N GLY A 392 4.44 -14.70 -13.36
CA GLY A 392 5.23 -13.60 -13.93
C GLY A 392 6.53 -13.33 -13.18
N THR A 393 7.02 -12.09 -13.26
CA THR A 393 8.39 -11.71 -12.84
C THR A 393 8.58 -11.64 -11.32
N LEU A 394 7.52 -11.58 -10.54
CA LEU A 394 7.58 -11.54 -9.06
C LEU A 394 7.41 -12.94 -8.44
N ASN A 395 7.16 -13.97 -9.23
CA ASN A 395 7.08 -15.35 -8.77
C ASN A 395 8.49 -15.96 -8.62
N TYR A 396 9.31 -15.39 -7.75
CA TYR A 396 10.67 -15.87 -7.51
C TYR A 396 10.72 -17.31 -6.99
N GLY A 397 9.70 -17.72 -6.24
CA GLY A 397 9.57 -19.05 -5.68
C GLY A 397 9.15 -20.14 -6.66
N GLN A 398 8.83 -19.78 -7.90
CA GLN A 398 8.38 -20.66 -9.00
C GLN A 398 7.14 -21.48 -8.62
N TYR A 399 6.21 -20.85 -7.86
CA TYR A 399 4.95 -21.51 -7.52
C TYR A 399 4.13 -21.81 -8.79
N SER A 400 3.58 -23.02 -8.84
CA SER A 400 2.67 -23.41 -9.93
C SER A 400 1.25 -22.96 -9.62
N LEU A 401 0.73 -22.02 -10.39
CA LEU A 401 -0.59 -21.42 -10.19
C LEU A 401 -1.77 -22.39 -10.43
N SER A 402 -1.52 -23.60 -10.93
CA SER A 402 -2.57 -24.55 -11.39
C SER A 402 -3.67 -24.83 -10.35
N GLY A 403 -3.37 -24.78 -9.05
CA GLY A 403 -4.36 -25.00 -7.98
C GLY A 403 -5.23 -23.80 -7.65
N LEU A 404 -4.80 -22.58 -8.00
CA LEU A 404 -5.44 -21.32 -7.62
C LEU A 404 -5.92 -20.49 -8.82
N SER A 405 -5.53 -20.81 -10.03
CA SER A 405 -5.77 -20.00 -11.23
C SER A 405 -7.24 -19.64 -11.42
N ASP A 406 -8.11 -20.65 -11.38
CA ASP A 406 -9.53 -20.47 -11.63
C ASP A 406 -10.21 -19.70 -10.50
N LEU A 407 -9.79 -19.97 -9.26
CA LEU A 407 -10.31 -19.28 -8.07
C LEU A 407 -9.89 -17.80 -8.04
N LEU A 408 -8.64 -17.50 -8.40
CA LEU A 408 -8.16 -16.11 -8.55
C LEU A 408 -8.94 -15.38 -9.64
N SER A 409 -9.13 -16.02 -10.80
CA SER A 409 -9.88 -15.45 -11.91
C SER A 409 -11.33 -15.20 -11.53
N ALA A 410 -11.96 -16.14 -10.83
CA ALA A 410 -13.33 -16.01 -10.36
C ALA A 410 -13.48 -14.86 -9.35
N TRP A 411 -12.59 -14.78 -8.36
CA TRP A 411 -12.58 -13.69 -7.37
C TRP A 411 -12.33 -12.32 -8.00
N THR A 412 -11.34 -12.22 -8.89
CA THR A 412 -11.01 -10.96 -9.57
C THR A 412 -12.17 -10.45 -10.42
N ALA A 413 -12.91 -11.35 -11.09
CA ALA A 413 -14.05 -11.00 -11.97
C ALA A 413 -15.33 -10.71 -11.18
N ALA A 414 -15.51 -11.27 -9.99
CA ALA A 414 -16.74 -11.24 -9.24
C ALA A 414 -17.04 -9.88 -8.58
N ARG A 415 -18.33 -9.63 -8.31
CA ARG A 415 -18.86 -8.41 -7.68
C ARG A 415 -19.91 -8.75 -6.64
N GLY A 416 -20.08 -7.86 -5.65
CA GLY A 416 -21.10 -8.00 -4.62
C GLY A 416 -21.07 -9.37 -3.95
N ALA A 417 -22.24 -9.98 -3.72
CA ALA A 417 -22.32 -11.29 -3.05
C ALA A 417 -21.55 -12.42 -3.76
N ALA A 418 -21.42 -12.37 -5.09
CA ALA A 418 -20.60 -13.34 -5.83
C ALA A 418 -19.11 -13.20 -5.51
N ARG A 419 -18.63 -11.98 -5.24
CA ARG A 419 -17.24 -11.73 -4.84
C ARG A 419 -16.95 -12.30 -3.46
N THR A 420 -17.85 -12.14 -2.50
CA THR A 420 -17.73 -12.75 -1.16
C THR A 420 -17.61 -14.27 -1.24
N ALA A 421 -18.49 -14.92 -2.02
CA ALA A 421 -18.44 -16.38 -2.21
C ALA A 421 -17.17 -16.85 -2.93
N ALA A 422 -16.69 -16.08 -3.92
CA ALA A 422 -15.45 -16.37 -4.62
C ALA A 422 -14.22 -16.17 -3.70
N ALA A 423 -14.25 -15.16 -2.82
CA ALA A 423 -13.23 -14.92 -1.82
C ALA A 423 -13.11 -16.11 -0.84
N GLU A 424 -14.24 -16.58 -0.28
CA GLU A 424 -14.27 -17.74 0.61
C GLU A 424 -13.63 -18.98 -0.03
N ALA A 425 -14.00 -19.29 -1.27
CA ALA A 425 -13.42 -20.42 -2.00
C ALA A 425 -11.91 -20.25 -2.24
N LEU A 426 -11.47 -19.04 -2.62
CA LEU A 426 -10.06 -18.71 -2.86
C LEU A 426 -9.25 -18.83 -1.57
N TRP A 427 -9.70 -18.22 -0.48
CA TRP A 427 -8.93 -18.17 0.76
C TRP A 427 -8.88 -19.53 1.46
N THR A 428 -9.94 -20.32 1.37
CA THR A 428 -9.90 -21.72 1.82
C THR A 428 -8.79 -22.51 1.11
N ARG A 429 -8.70 -22.39 -0.21
CA ARG A 429 -7.66 -23.07 -0.99
C ARG A 429 -6.27 -22.49 -0.74
N PHE A 430 -6.16 -21.17 -0.63
CA PHE A 430 -4.91 -20.48 -0.29
C PHE A 430 -4.34 -20.98 1.04
N ALA A 431 -5.17 -21.12 2.08
CA ALA A 431 -4.77 -21.61 3.39
C ALA A 431 -4.30 -23.08 3.36
N GLN A 432 -4.78 -23.89 2.43
CA GLN A 432 -4.32 -25.26 2.23
C GLN A 432 -2.97 -25.34 1.52
N GLU A 433 -2.73 -24.50 0.53
CA GLU A 433 -1.54 -24.55 -0.31
C GLU A 433 -0.39 -23.68 0.18
N VAL A 434 -0.71 -22.58 0.83
CA VAL A 434 0.26 -21.56 1.30
C VAL A 434 1.33 -21.27 0.25
N PRO A 435 0.96 -20.65 -0.88
CA PRO A 435 1.91 -20.34 -1.95
C PRO A 435 2.93 -19.28 -1.54
N LEU A 436 2.54 -18.41 -0.62
CA LEU A 436 3.31 -17.44 0.13
C LEU A 436 2.67 -17.26 1.50
N ALA A 437 3.40 -16.75 2.49
CA ALA A 437 2.85 -16.49 3.81
C ALA A 437 2.89 -14.99 4.11
N PRO A 438 1.74 -14.28 4.03
CA PRO A 438 1.62 -12.91 4.48
C PRO A 438 2.05 -12.78 5.95
N ILE A 439 2.69 -11.65 6.28
CA ILE A 439 3.02 -11.29 7.67
C ILE A 439 2.11 -10.16 8.12
N CYS A 440 2.13 -9.03 7.40
CA CYS A 440 1.31 -7.87 7.72
C CYS A 440 1.21 -6.91 6.53
N PHE A 441 0.21 -6.03 6.58
CA PHE A 441 0.21 -4.79 5.82
C PHE A 441 0.82 -3.69 6.67
N LYS A 442 1.80 -2.96 6.12
CA LYS A 442 2.45 -1.84 6.83
C LYS A 442 1.47 -0.70 7.05
N ARG A 443 1.62 -0.02 8.17
CA ARG A 443 1.02 1.29 8.40
C ARG A 443 2.07 2.37 8.18
N ARG A 444 1.69 3.49 7.60
CA ARG A 444 2.53 4.69 7.50
C ARG A 444 2.06 5.71 8.51
N VAL A 445 2.87 6.72 8.74
CA VAL A 445 2.60 7.76 9.73
C VAL A 445 2.59 9.14 9.11
N LEU A 446 1.72 9.98 9.63
CA LEU A 446 1.69 11.41 9.44
C LEU A 446 2.22 12.02 10.74
N LEU A 447 3.36 12.70 10.67
CA LEU A 447 3.97 13.42 11.78
C LEU A 447 3.56 14.88 11.71
N VAL A 448 3.07 15.41 12.81
CA VAL A 448 2.50 16.75 12.90
C VAL A 448 3.09 17.48 14.09
N ARG A 449 3.38 18.76 13.96
CA ARG A 449 3.80 19.59 15.07
C ARG A 449 2.73 19.66 16.14
N PRO A 450 3.07 19.56 17.44
CA PRO A 450 2.10 19.54 18.52
C PRO A 450 1.18 20.74 18.48
N GLY A 451 -0.11 20.49 18.57
CA GLY A 451 -1.14 21.51 18.63
C GLY A 451 -1.37 22.27 17.33
N ALA A 452 -0.70 21.92 16.22
CA ALA A 452 -0.91 22.61 14.94
C ALA A 452 -2.30 22.39 14.39
N VAL A 453 -2.78 21.14 14.43
CA VAL A 453 -4.12 20.73 14.00
C VAL A 453 -4.63 19.58 14.85
N THR A 454 -5.95 19.43 14.93
CA THR A 454 -6.64 18.31 15.60
C THR A 454 -7.71 17.73 14.67
N GLY A 455 -8.17 16.50 14.99
CA GLY A 455 -9.21 15.85 14.21
C GLY A 455 -8.75 15.21 12.91
N LEU A 456 -7.45 14.90 12.80
CA LEU A 456 -6.91 14.24 11.62
C LEU A 456 -7.45 12.82 11.49
N SER A 457 -7.74 12.42 10.25
CA SER A 457 -8.15 11.07 9.88
C SER A 457 -7.54 10.69 8.54
N PRO A 458 -6.19 10.60 8.47
CA PRO A 458 -5.51 10.37 7.19
C PRO A 458 -5.88 9.02 6.59
N THR A 459 -6.01 9.01 5.26
CA THR A 459 -6.09 7.79 4.47
C THR A 459 -4.89 7.70 3.53
N ARG A 460 -4.67 6.53 2.95
CA ARG A 460 -3.63 6.38 1.93
C ARG A 460 -3.86 7.28 0.70
N ALA A 461 -5.12 7.49 0.34
CA ALA A 461 -5.50 8.30 -0.81
C ALA A 461 -5.44 9.80 -0.52
N ASP A 462 -5.86 10.19 0.68
CA ASP A 462 -5.91 11.58 1.13
C ASP A 462 -5.41 11.73 2.57
N LEU A 463 -4.20 12.24 2.73
CA LEU A 463 -3.62 12.52 4.05
C LEU A 463 -4.34 13.67 4.78
N PHE A 464 -5.15 14.44 4.06
CA PHE A 464 -5.93 15.58 4.56
C PHE A 464 -7.43 15.27 4.63
N ALA A 465 -7.78 13.99 4.65
CA ALA A 465 -9.18 13.56 4.72
C ALA A 465 -9.88 14.17 5.94
N GLY A 466 -11.09 14.70 5.72
CA GLY A 466 -11.86 15.37 6.77
C GLY A 466 -11.32 16.75 7.17
N MET A 467 -10.45 17.36 6.37
CA MET A 467 -9.82 18.67 6.65
C MET A 467 -10.82 19.77 6.96
N GLU A 468 -12.02 19.70 6.41
CA GLU A 468 -13.12 20.65 6.67
C GLU A 468 -13.55 20.68 8.15
N SER A 469 -13.23 19.60 8.89
CA SER A 469 -13.57 19.44 10.31
C SER A 469 -12.37 19.62 11.24
N TRP A 470 -11.18 19.94 10.69
CA TRP A 470 -9.99 20.08 11.54
C TRP A 470 -10.11 21.29 12.47
N GLY A 471 -9.72 21.09 13.72
CA GLY A 471 -9.44 22.17 14.66
C GLY A 471 -8.03 22.73 14.42
N THR A 472 -7.86 24.04 14.56
CA THR A 472 -6.57 24.73 14.47
C THR A 472 -6.24 25.40 15.80
N ALA A 473 -4.95 25.48 16.15
CA ALA A 473 -4.51 26.24 17.32
C ALA A 473 -4.92 27.72 17.16
N GLY A 474 -5.77 28.22 18.05
CA GLY A 474 -6.19 29.62 18.05
C GLY A 474 -7.63 29.90 17.60
N ARG A 475 -8.48 28.88 17.38
CA ARG A 475 -9.94 29.05 17.21
C ARG A 475 -10.74 28.26 18.24
#